data_f0e1a7fa80ae6e1e9fb450ee8fa51ba7
#
_entry.id   f0e1a7fa80ae6e1e9fb450ee8fa51ba7
#
_cell.length_a   1.000
_cell.length_b   1.000
_cell.length_c   1.000
_cell.angle_alpha   90.00
_cell.angle_beta   90.00
_cell.angle_gamma   90.00
#
_symmetry.space_group_name_H-M   'P 1'
#
loop_
_entity.id
_entity.type
_entity.pdbx_description
1 polymer ?
#
loop_
_entity_poly.entity_id
_entity_poly.type
_entity_poly.pdbx_seq_one_letter_code
_entity_poly.pdbx_strand_id
1 'polypeptide(L)'
;MIQIGIIGGSGYTGGELIRLLIHHPAAAINFVYSRTKAGAPLYSAHEDLLGTTELCFTDLVNPEVDLVFLCLGHGNSRDFLEKNPFAETTKIIDLSTDFRAQANTAFLGKTFVYGLPEKNKSAIENASYIANPGCFATALQLALLPLAKAQKLRHPVHINGTTGSTGAGIIPGDSTHNSWRNNNLSWYKAFNHQHLGEVREQLSFEGADSNLAAKAELPPFYFIPNRGAFSRGIFATLYTKYEGDIETTKALYKSYYQEAPYTHLSEFPIDLKQVTNTNQCHLHLHKHEDQLLITVAIDNLLKGASGQA
;
A
#
# COMPACT_ATOMS: atom_id res chain seq x y z
N MET A 1 -9.17 -6.60 -24.42
CA MET A 1 -9.37 -6.52 -22.96
C MET A 1 -8.27 -7.30 -22.28
N ILE A 2 -7.63 -6.72 -21.28
CA ILE A 2 -6.57 -7.37 -20.48
C ILE A 2 -7.20 -8.51 -19.68
N GLN A 3 -6.70 -9.73 -19.83
CA GLN A 3 -7.17 -10.91 -19.09
C GLN A 3 -6.48 -10.97 -17.72
N ILE A 4 -7.25 -11.00 -16.64
CA ILE A 4 -6.74 -10.87 -15.28
C ILE A 4 -7.04 -12.11 -14.45
N GLY A 5 -6.02 -12.65 -13.78
CA GLY A 5 -6.14 -13.64 -12.73
C GLY A 5 -6.02 -12.98 -11.34
N ILE A 6 -6.85 -13.38 -10.39
CA ILE A 6 -6.78 -12.92 -8.99
C ILE A 6 -6.55 -14.14 -8.09
N ILE A 7 -5.39 -14.20 -7.45
CA ILE A 7 -5.02 -15.28 -6.53
C ILE A 7 -5.29 -14.84 -5.09
N GLY A 8 -6.01 -15.66 -4.32
CA GLY A 8 -6.43 -15.29 -2.95
C GLY A 8 -7.69 -14.39 -2.95
N GLY A 9 -8.55 -14.58 -3.94
CA GLY A 9 -9.71 -13.73 -4.20
C GLY A 9 -10.74 -13.67 -3.09
N SER A 10 -10.77 -14.62 -2.13
CA SER A 10 -11.72 -14.62 -1.01
C SER A 10 -11.33 -13.72 0.17
N GLY A 11 -10.12 -13.12 0.14
CA GLY A 11 -9.65 -12.15 1.15
C GLY A 11 -10.12 -10.71 0.86
N TYR A 12 -9.88 -9.79 1.80
CA TYR A 12 -10.28 -8.37 1.64
C TYR A 12 -9.66 -7.73 0.39
N THR A 13 -8.37 -7.88 0.17
CA THR A 13 -7.68 -7.29 -1.00
C THR A 13 -8.16 -7.89 -2.32
N GLY A 14 -8.40 -9.20 -2.35
CA GLY A 14 -9.01 -9.85 -3.51
C GLY A 14 -10.41 -9.33 -3.80
N GLY A 15 -11.24 -9.16 -2.77
CA GLY A 15 -12.58 -8.58 -2.90
C GLY A 15 -12.57 -7.14 -3.42
N GLU A 16 -11.64 -6.31 -2.95
CA GLU A 16 -11.47 -4.95 -3.48
C GLU A 16 -11.04 -4.94 -4.96
N LEU A 17 -10.11 -5.81 -5.35
CA LEU A 17 -9.74 -5.94 -6.76
C LEU A 17 -10.92 -6.38 -7.62
N ILE A 18 -11.71 -7.34 -7.19
CA ILE A 18 -12.92 -7.77 -7.91
C ILE A 18 -13.86 -6.58 -8.12
N ARG A 19 -14.16 -5.80 -7.06
CA ARG A 19 -15.04 -4.62 -7.16
C ARG A 19 -14.52 -3.56 -8.12
N LEU A 20 -13.20 -3.33 -8.13
CA LEU A 20 -12.57 -2.36 -9.03
C LEU A 20 -12.58 -2.84 -10.49
N LEU A 21 -12.37 -4.15 -10.72
CA LEU A 21 -12.12 -4.70 -12.05
C LEU A 21 -13.38 -5.17 -12.77
N ILE A 22 -14.43 -5.56 -12.04
CA ILE A 22 -15.63 -6.15 -12.65
C ILE A 22 -16.37 -5.20 -13.61
N HIS A 23 -16.22 -3.90 -13.40
CA HIS A 23 -16.77 -2.86 -14.26
C HIS A 23 -15.71 -2.10 -15.07
N HIS A 24 -14.47 -2.57 -15.07
CA HIS A 24 -13.37 -1.87 -15.73
C HIS A 24 -13.48 -2.03 -17.27
N PRO A 25 -13.49 -0.93 -18.05
CA PRO A 25 -13.79 -1.00 -19.50
C PRO A 25 -12.73 -1.71 -20.32
N ALA A 26 -11.48 -1.79 -19.83
CA ALA A 26 -10.36 -2.38 -20.55
C ALA A 26 -9.85 -3.72 -19.96
N ALA A 27 -10.49 -4.23 -18.89
CA ALA A 27 -10.07 -5.44 -18.19
C ALA A 27 -11.20 -6.46 -18.07
N ALA A 28 -10.86 -7.75 -18.08
CA ALA A 28 -11.77 -8.85 -17.84
C ALA A 28 -11.16 -9.79 -16.80
N ILE A 29 -11.92 -10.12 -15.75
CA ILE A 29 -11.53 -11.14 -14.77
C ILE A 29 -11.69 -12.52 -15.43
N ASN A 30 -10.57 -13.17 -15.70
CA ASN A 30 -10.53 -14.50 -16.30
C ASN A 30 -10.79 -15.59 -15.25
N PHE A 31 -10.14 -15.49 -14.07
CA PHE A 31 -10.37 -16.40 -12.97
C PHE A 31 -10.11 -15.72 -11.63
N VAL A 32 -10.77 -16.26 -10.58
CA VAL A 32 -10.57 -15.87 -9.18
C VAL A 32 -10.24 -17.11 -8.37
N TYR A 33 -8.98 -17.24 -7.97
CA TYR A 33 -8.45 -18.41 -7.29
C TYR A 33 -8.73 -18.37 -5.79
N SER A 34 -9.33 -19.43 -5.26
CA SER A 34 -9.45 -19.70 -3.83
C SER A 34 -9.61 -21.20 -3.59
N ARG A 35 -8.64 -21.85 -2.95
CA ARG A 35 -8.69 -23.28 -2.64
C ARG A 35 -9.88 -23.65 -1.74
N THR A 36 -10.21 -22.80 -0.77
CA THR A 36 -11.24 -23.09 0.23
C THR A 36 -12.66 -22.83 -0.25
N LYS A 37 -12.82 -22.10 -1.37
CA LYS A 37 -14.13 -21.72 -1.92
C LYS A 37 -14.30 -22.12 -3.38
N ALA A 38 -13.46 -23.00 -3.92
CA ALA A 38 -13.55 -23.45 -5.31
C ALA A 38 -14.96 -23.99 -5.63
N GLY A 39 -15.52 -23.58 -6.76
CA GLY A 39 -16.87 -23.87 -7.21
C GLY A 39 -17.98 -23.01 -6.59
N ALA A 40 -17.73 -22.26 -5.54
CA ALA A 40 -18.71 -21.36 -4.94
C ALA A 40 -18.76 -20.00 -5.68
N PRO A 41 -19.94 -19.37 -5.81
CA PRO A 41 -20.05 -18.05 -6.42
C PRO A 41 -19.28 -16.98 -5.60
N LEU A 42 -18.80 -15.90 -6.26
CA LEU A 42 -18.01 -14.86 -5.61
C LEU A 42 -18.73 -14.20 -4.43
N TYR A 43 -20.07 -14.06 -4.53
CA TYR A 43 -20.87 -13.50 -3.44
C TYR A 43 -20.91 -14.38 -2.18
N SER A 44 -20.45 -15.64 -2.22
CA SER A 44 -20.29 -16.46 -1.01
C SER A 44 -19.21 -15.97 -0.05
N ALA A 45 -18.32 -15.07 -0.51
CA ALA A 45 -17.31 -14.40 0.30
C ALA A 45 -17.48 -12.87 0.29
N HIS A 46 -18.06 -12.33 -0.75
CA HIS A 46 -18.26 -10.89 -1.00
C HIS A 46 -19.75 -10.68 -1.31
N GLU A 47 -20.58 -10.65 -0.27
CA GLU A 47 -22.03 -10.67 -0.34
C GLU A 47 -22.63 -9.53 -1.18
N ASP A 48 -21.95 -8.39 -1.22
CA ASP A 48 -22.30 -7.22 -2.03
C ASP A 48 -22.21 -7.46 -3.55
N LEU A 49 -21.57 -8.55 -3.99
CA LEU A 49 -21.50 -8.95 -5.41
C LEU A 49 -22.71 -9.78 -5.87
N LEU A 50 -23.68 -10.03 -4.98
CA LEU A 50 -24.91 -10.72 -5.37
C LEU A 50 -25.63 -9.98 -6.51
N GLY A 51 -25.90 -10.70 -7.60
CA GLY A 51 -26.53 -10.11 -8.79
C GLY A 51 -25.63 -9.24 -9.67
N THR A 52 -24.34 -9.06 -9.28
CA THR A 52 -23.37 -8.28 -10.07
C THR A 52 -22.61 -9.16 -11.07
N THR A 53 -22.39 -10.43 -10.74
CA THR A 53 -21.59 -11.36 -11.56
C THR A 53 -21.99 -12.82 -11.30
N GLU A 54 -21.85 -13.64 -12.34
CA GLU A 54 -21.99 -15.11 -12.27
C GLU A 54 -20.65 -15.83 -12.06
N LEU A 55 -19.53 -15.09 -11.90
CA LEU A 55 -18.23 -15.70 -11.65
C LEU A 55 -18.20 -16.51 -10.36
N CYS A 56 -17.50 -17.64 -10.42
CA CYS A 56 -17.25 -18.50 -9.27
C CYS A 56 -15.77 -18.54 -8.93
N PHE A 57 -15.45 -18.85 -7.70
CA PHE A 57 -14.07 -19.20 -7.31
C PHE A 57 -13.64 -20.49 -7.97
N THR A 58 -12.35 -20.59 -8.28
CA THR A 58 -11.72 -21.81 -8.81
C THR A 58 -10.46 -22.16 -8.04
N ASP A 59 -10.05 -23.41 -8.06
CA ASP A 59 -8.72 -23.90 -7.64
C ASP A 59 -7.80 -24.19 -8.82
N LEU A 60 -8.24 -23.84 -10.03
CA LEU A 60 -7.44 -23.93 -11.25
C LEU A 60 -6.87 -22.55 -11.62
N VAL A 61 -5.64 -22.55 -12.12
CA VAL A 61 -4.94 -21.36 -12.60
C VAL A 61 -4.88 -21.41 -14.13
N ASN A 62 -5.22 -20.32 -14.78
CA ASN A 62 -4.91 -20.13 -16.20
C ASN A 62 -3.55 -19.42 -16.31
N PRO A 63 -2.49 -20.09 -16.77
CA PRO A 63 -1.15 -19.50 -16.85
C PRO A 63 -0.99 -18.48 -18.00
N GLU A 64 -1.93 -18.41 -18.94
CA GLU A 64 -1.84 -17.60 -20.17
C GLU A 64 -2.57 -16.23 -20.05
N VAL A 65 -2.90 -15.79 -18.84
CA VAL A 65 -3.49 -14.46 -18.62
C VAL A 65 -2.45 -13.35 -18.78
N ASP A 66 -2.91 -12.15 -19.09
CA ASP A 66 -2.02 -10.99 -19.27
C ASP A 66 -1.45 -10.47 -17.95
N LEU A 67 -2.25 -10.53 -16.88
CA LEU A 67 -1.91 -9.96 -15.56
C LEU A 67 -2.44 -10.84 -14.42
N VAL A 68 -1.63 -11.02 -13.39
CA VAL A 68 -2.01 -11.72 -12.16
C VAL A 68 -1.79 -10.82 -10.95
N PHE A 69 -2.81 -10.73 -10.10
CA PHE A 69 -2.69 -10.14 -8.76
C PHE A 69 -2.56 -11.26 -7.71
N LEU A 70 -1.50 -11.19 -6.90
CA LEU A 70 -1.29 -12.09 -5.77
C LEU A 70 -1.80 -11.42 -4.49
N CYS A 71 -2.97 -11.87 -4.01
CA CYS A 71 -3.62 -11.42 -2.78
C CYS A 71 -3.50 -12.44 -1.66
N LEU A 72 -2.41 -13.19 -1.65
CA LEU A 72 -2.10 -14.19 -0.64
C LEU A 72 -1.61 -13.54 0.66
N GLY A 73 -1.76 -14.25 1.78
CA GLY A 73 -1.10 -13.83 3.02
C GLY A 73 0.42 -13.81 2.88
N HIS A 74 1.08 -12.99 3.71
CA HIS A 74 2.53 -12.84 3.71
C HIS A 74 3.26 -14.19 3.82
N GLY A 75 4.35 -14.35 3.08
CA GLY A 75 5.16 -15.57 3.03
C GLY A 75 4.63 -16.67 2.09
N ASN A 76 3.55 -16.42 1.34
CA ASN A 76 2.94 -17.44 0.48
C ASN A 76 3.09 -17.18 -1.03
N SER A 77 3.44 -15.97 -1.44
CA SER A 77 3.48 -15.61 -2.87
C SER A 77 4.62 -16.31 -3.60
N ARG A 78 5.80 -16.41 -2.98
CA ARG A 78 6.96 -17.10 -3.55
C ARG A 78 6.65 -18.57 -3.81
N ASP A 79 6.20 -19.29 -2.80
CA ASP A 79 5.82 -20.71 -2.89
C ASP A 79 4.71 -20.96 -3.92
N PHE A 80 3.76 -20.04 -4.02
CA PHE A 80 2.67 -20.15 -4.99
C PHE A 80 3.19 -20.04 -6.42
N LEU A 81 4.03 -19.05 -6.71
CA LEU A 81 4.61 -18.85 -8.04
C LEU A 81 5.55 -20.00 -8.45
N GLU A 82 6.30 -20.59 -7.52
CA GLU A 82 7.15 -21.76 -7.80
C GLU A 82 6.32 -22.98 -8.23
N LYS A 83 5.13 -23.16 -7.63
CA LYS A 83 4.24 -24.29 -7.92
C LYS A 83 3.32 -24.05 -9.13
N ASN A 84 3.09 -22.80 -9.48
CA ASN A 84 2.17 -22.40 -10.55
C ASN A 84 2.87 -21.38 -11.47
N PRO A 85 3.76 -21.84 -12.35
CA PRO A 85 4.43 -20.95 -13.30
C PRO A 85 3.44 -20.34 -14.27
N PHE A 86 3.58 -19.04 -14.53
CA PHE A 86 2.84 -18.30 -15.54
C PHE A 86 3.68 -18.14 -16.82
N ALA A 87 3.03 -17.80 -17.93
CA ALA A 87 3.71 -17.48 -19.18
C ALA A 87 4.71 -16.32 -18.97
N GLU A 88 5.79 -16.30 -19.75
CA GLU A 88 6.82 -15.25 -19.61
C GLU A 88 6.29 -13.82 -19.86
N THR A 89 5.23 -13.73 -20.66
CA THR A 89 4.53 -12.48 -20.98
C THR A 89 3.59 -12.01 -19.89
N THR A 90 3.18 -12.88 -18.96
CA THR A 90 2.25 -12.54 -17.88
C THR A 90 2.93 -11.57 -16.89
N LYS A 91 2.27 -10.44 -16.64
CA LYS A 91 2.69 -9.50 -15.61
C LYS A 91 2.17 -9.94 -14.25
N ILE A 92 2.94 -9.67 -13.19
CA ILE A 92 2.59 -10.06 -11.82
C ILE A 92 2.65 -8.86 -10.88
N ILE A 93 1.57 -8.63 -10.12
CA ILE A 93 1.54 -7.65 -9.03
C ILE A 93 1.31 -8.39 -7.72
N ASP A 94 2.32 -8.39 -6.85
CA ASP A 94 2.24 -9.03 -5.54
C ASP A 94 1.85 -8.03 -4.44
N LEU A 95 0.81 -8.36 -3.68
CA LEU A 95 0.34 -7.54 -2.55
C LEU A 95 0.89 -8.03 -1.19
N SER A 96 1.71 -9.09 -1.18
CA SER A 96 2.35 -9.60 0.04
C SER A 96 3.62 -8.81 0.39
N THR A 97 4.32 -9.25 1.43
CA THR A 97 5.64 -8.69 1.80
C THR A 97 6.81 -9.38 1.11
N ASP A 98 6.56 -10.45 0.33
CA ASP A 98 7.57 -11.41 -0.08
C ASP A 98 8.66 -10.81 -0.98
N PHE A 99 8.31 -9.78 -1.77
CA PHE A 99 9.19 -9.18 -2.76
C PHE A 99 9.44 -7.68 -2.56
N ARG A 100 9.01 -7.09 -1.43
CA ARG A 100 9.12 -5.64 -1.19
C ARG A 100 10.51 -5.17 -0.79
N ALA A 101 11.18 -5.95 0.09
CA ALA A 101 12.52 -5.61 0.54
C ALA A 101 13.53 -5.80 -0.58
N GLN A 102 14.49 -4.88 -0.72
CA GLN A 102 15.51 -4.90 -1.77
C GLN A 102 16.26 -6.24 -1.84
N ALA A 103 16.50 -6.86 -0.69
CA ALA A 103 17.16 -8.17 -0.60
C ALA A 103 16.31 -9.32 -1.16
N ASN A 104 15.01 -9.15 -1.34
CA ASN A 104 14.06 -10.21 -1.70
C ASN A 104 13.41 -10.02 -3.08
N THR A 105 13.78 -8.99 -3.83
CA THR A 105 13.16 -8.65 -5.12
C THR A 105 13.39 -9.68 -6.22
N ALA A 106 14.47 -10.46 -6.16
CA ALA A 106 14.82 -11.44 -7.18
C ALA A 106 13.98 -12.72 -7.07
N PHE A 107 13.45 -13.18 -8.22
CA PHE A 107 12.69 -14.41 -8.33
C PHE A 107 12.83 -15.02 -9.73
N LEU A 108 13.40 -16.24 -9.85
CA LEU A 108 13.55 -17.01 -11.09
C LEU A 108 14.05 -16.17 -12.29
N GLY A 109 15.11 -15.39 -12.09
CA GLY A 109 15.68 -14.52 -13.13
C GLY A 109 14.91 -13.23 -13.43
N LYS A 110 13.81 -12.97 -12.75
CA LYS A 110 13.03 -11.72 -12.79
C LYS A 110 13.29 -10.88 -11.54
N THR A 111 12.98 -9.59 -11.61
CA THR A 111 13.10 -8.68 -10.47
C THR A 111 11.79 -7.94 -10.26
N PHE A 112 11.30 -7.96 -9.04
CA PHE A 112 10.14 -7.18 -8.64
C PHE A 112 10.53 -5.72 -8.43
N VAL A 113 9.82 -4.80 -9.08
CA VAL A 113 9.93 -3.35 -8.87
C VAL A 113 8.98 -2.93 -7.76
N TYR A 114 9.44 -2.08 -6.86
CA TYR A 114 8.59 -1.54 -5.79
C TYR A 114 7.50 -0.62 -6.35
N GLY A 115 6.25 -1.00 -6.13
CA GLY A 115 5.06 -0.48 -6.78
C GLY A 115 4.47 0.79 -6.16
N LEU A 116 5.28 1.82 -5.90
CA LEU A 116 4.81 3.15 -5.50
C LEU A 116 4.95 4.13 -6.67
N PRO A 117 3.85 4.41 -7.44
CA PRO A 117 3.93 5.23 -8.64
C PRO A 117 4.45 6.64 -8.41
N GLU A 118 4.15 7.26 -7.27
CA GLU A 118 4.60 8.60 -6.91
C GLU A 118 6.14 8.72 -6.80
N LYS A 119 6.82 7.58 -6.69
CA LYS A 119 8.29 7.53 -6.67
C LYS A 119 8.87 6.84 -7.91
N ASN A 120 8.27 5.73 -8.34
CA ASN A 120 8.88 4.75 -9.24
C ASN A 120 8.13 4.62 -10.59
N LYS A 121 7.35 5.63 -11.01
CA LYS A 121 6.47 5.57 -12.19
C LYS A 121 7.15 4.95 -13.41
N SER A 122 8.29 5.50 -13.85
CA SER A 122 9.01 5.02 -15.02
C SER A 122 9.51 3.58 -14.89
N ALA A 123 9.95 3.17 -13.69
CA ALA A 123 10.37 1.79 -13.45
C ALA A 123 9.17 0.82 -13.49
N ILE A 124 8.02 1.24 -12.96
CA ILE A 124 6.78 0.44 -12.96
C ILE A 124 6.25 0.26 -14.39
N GLU A 125 6.25 1.30 -15.21
CA GLU A 125 5.79 1.24 -16.62
C GLU A 125 6.57 0.21 -17.44
N ASN A 126 7.84 0.00 -17.12
CA ASN A 126 8.73 -0.95 -17.81
C ASN A 126 8.84 -2.31 -17.11
N ALA A 127 8.17 -2.50 -15.97
CA ALA A 127 8.24 -3.73 -15.20
C ALA A 127 7.24 -4.78 -15.67
N SER A 128 7.64 -6.05 -15.56
CA SER A 128 6.72 -7.18 -15.62
C SER A 128 6.29 -7.65 -14.23
N TYR A 129 7.12 -7.45 -13.21
CA TYR A 129 6.87 -7.88 -11.84
C TYR A 129 6.91 -6.71 -10.88
N ILE A 130 5.84 -6.53 -10.10
CA ILE A 130 5.64 -5.37 -9.22
C ILE A 130 5.32 -5.86 -7.81
N ALA A 131 6.05 -5.36 -6.82
CA ALA A 131 5.78 -5.57 -5.40
C ALA A 131 4.99 -4.37 -4.84
N ASN A 132 3.70 -4.55 -4.63
CA ASN A 132 2.81 -3.49 -4.14
C ASN A 132 3.13 -3.13 -2.68
N PRO A 133 3.24 -1.85 -2.31
CA PRO A 133 3.57 -1.39 -0.96
C PRO A 133 2.63 -1.87 0.14
N GLY A 134 3.11 -1.93 1.38
CA GLY A 134 2.26 -2.08 2.55
C GLY A 134 1.47 -0.82 2.86
N CYS A 135 0.30 -0.97 3.49
CA CYS A 135 -0.63 0.15 3.69
C CYS A 135 -0.04 1.31 4.53
N PHE A 136 0.56 1.02 5.68
CA PHE A 136 1.28 2.06 6.43
C PHE A 136 2.52 2.55 5.69
N ALA A 137 3.24 1.67 4.99
CA ALA A 137 4.40 2.10 4.21
C ALA A 137 3.99 3.11 3.14
N THR A 138 2.88 2.89 2.42
CA THR A 138 2.32 3.84 1.46
C THR A 138 2.04 5.20 2.12
N ALA A 139 1.30 5.21 3.24
CA ALA A 139 0.95 6.46 3.93
C ALA A 139 2.19 7.24 4.39
N LEU A 140 3.13 6.55 5.06
CA LEU A 140 4.33 7.19 5.63
C LEU A 140 5.30 7.66 4.54
N GLN A 141 5.46 6.89 3.48
CA GLN A 141 6.28 7.29 2.34
C GLN A 141 5.70 8.53 1.65
N LEU A 142 4.40 8.53 1.35
CA LEU A 142 3.76 9.70 0.75
C LEU A 142 3.84 10.94 1.65
N ALA A 143 3.84 10.80 2.97
CA ALA A 143 4.05 11.90 3.88
C ALA A 143 5.50 12.44 3.86
N LEU A 144 6.51 11.60 3.63
CA LEU A 144 7.91 11.94 3.84
C LEU A 144 8.74 12.10 2.54
N LEU A 145 8.30 11.53 1.42
CA LEU A 145 9.04 11.53 0.15
C LEU A 145 9.50 12.92 -0.32
N PRO A 146 8.67 13.99 -0.28
CA PRO A 146 9.13 15.31 -0.72
C PRO A 146 10.29 15.84 0.11
N LEU A 147 10.22 15.66 1.44
CA LEU A 147 11.29 16.11 2.35
C LEU A 147 12.55 15.25 2.20
N ALA A 148 12.40 13.92 2.03
CA ALA A 148 13.52 13.02 1.83
C ALA A 148 14.28 13.34 0.54
N LYS A 149 13.57 13.50 -0.59
CA LYS A 149 14.15 13.87 -1.88
C LYS A 149 14.88 15.22 -1.83
N ALA A 150 14.31 16.17 -1.08
CA ALA A 150 14.92 17.49 -0.87
C ALA A 150 16.00 17.50 0.22
N GLN A 151 16.36 16.35 0.81
CA GLN A 151 17.34 16.20 1.91
C GLN A 151 17.02 17.08 3.14
N LYS A 152 15.73 17.27 3.41
CA LYS A 152 15.22 18.09 4.52
C LYS A 152 14.79 17.28 5.75
N LEU A 153 14.91 15.96 5.73
CA LEU A 153 14.70 15.09 6.90
C LEU A 153 16.01 14.99 7.71
N ARG A 154 16.21 15.90 8.66
CA ARG A 154 17.44 16.01 9.43
C ARG A 154 17.32 15.62 10.91
N HIS A 155 16.10 15.57 11.41
CA HIS A 155 15.78 15.32 12.82
C HIS A 155 14.89 14.09 12.96
N PRO A 156 14.85 13.43 14.14
CA PRO A 156 13.96 12.32 14.39
C PRO A 156 12.51 12.63 14.01
N VAL A 157 11.86 11.68 13.37
CA VAL A 157 10.44 11.78 12.99
C VAL A 157 9.61 10.93 13.93
N HIS A 158 8.70 11.57 14.65
CA HIS A 158 7.74 10.92 15.53
C HIS A 158 6.46 10.68 14.77
N ILE A 159 5.97 9.43 14.81
CA ILE A 159 4.86 8.99 13.99
C ILE A 159 3.83 8.28 14.85
N ASN A 160 2.58 8.74 14.78
CA ASN A 160 1.43 8.06 15.35
C ASN A 160 0.44 7.75 14.22
N GLY A 161 0.16 6.48 13.98
CA GLY A 161 -0.71 6.07 12.88
C GLY A 161 -1.82 5.14 13.38
N THR A 162 -3.07 5.49 13.12
CA THR A 162 -4.22 4.65 13.45
C THR A 162 -4.79 4.00 12.19
N THR A 163 -4.92 2.67 12.22
CA THR A 163 -5.51 1.88 11.12
C THR A 163 -6.80 1.20 11.53
N GLY A 164 -7.68 0.97 10.55
CA GLY A 164 -8.86 0.14 10.70
C GLY A 164 -8.54 -1.34 10.94
N SER A 165 -9.52 -2.09 11.45
CA SER A 165 -9.37 -3.51 11.80
C SER A 165 -9.10 -4.42 10.59
N THR A 166 -9.56 -4.05 9.39
CA THR A 166 -9.33 -4.81 8.15
C THR A 166 -7.86 -4.93 7.76
N GLY A 167 -6.99 -4.05 8.27
CA GLY A 167 -5.55 -4.14 8.09
C GLY A 167 -4.90 -5.39 8.72
N ALA A 168 -5.62 -6.13 9.55
CA ALA A 168 -5.17 -7.40 10.11
C ALA A 168 -5.53 -8.62 9.26
N GLY A 169 -6.25 -8.44 8.16
CA GLY A 169 -6.78 -9.51 7.31
C GLY A 169 -8.12 -10.05 7.78
N ILE A 170 -8.66 -11.01 7.00
CA ILE A 170 -10.00 -11.56 7.21
C ILE A 170 -10.06 -12.59 8.35
N ILE A 171 -8.93 -13.21 8.70
CA ILE A 171 -8.90 -14.25 9.74
C ILE A 171 -9.06 -13.56 11.11
N PRO A 172 -10.11 -13.90 11.88
CA PRO A 172 -10.31 -13.31 13.19
C PRO A 172 -9.18 -13.66 14.16
N GLY A 173 -8.80 -12.69 14.97
CA GLY A 173 -7.85 -12.86 16.07
C GLY A 173 -8.33 -12.10 17.30
N ASP A 174 -7.71 -12.34 18.46
CA ASP A 174 -8.15 -11.79 19.75
C ASP A 174 -8.32 -10.26 19.70
N SER A 175 -7.35 -9.55 19.12
CA SER A 175 -7.37 -8.08 19.03
C SER A 175 -8.24 -7.52 17.90
N THR A 176 -8.82 -8.39 17.04
CA THR A 176 -9.73 -8.01 15.95
C THR A 176 -11.16 -8.47 16.18
N HIS A 177 -11.38 -9.27 17.22
CA HIS A 177 -12.71 -9.70 17.63
C HIS A 177 -13.60 -8.48 17.98
N ASN A 178 -14.89 -8.53 17.61
CA ASN A 178 -15.79 -7.38 17.75
C ASN A 178 -15.87 -6.86 19.19
N SER A 179 -16.02 -7.73 20.19
CA SER A 179 -16.09 -7.32 21.60
C SER A 179 -14.80 -6.66 22.12
N TRP A 180 -13.65 -7.02 21.55
CA TRP A 180 -12.38 -6.37 21.85
C TRP A 180 -12.23 -5.04 21.14
N ARG A 181 -12.62 -4.97 19.87
CA ARG A 181 -12.32 -3.84 18.98
C ARG A 181 -13.35 -2.71 19.05
N ASN A 182 -14.60 -3.03 19.33
CA ASN A 182 -15.66 -2.02 19.41
C ASN A 182 -15.37 -1.01 20.52
N ASN A 183 -15.46 0.28 20.22
CA ASN A 183 -15.16 1.39 21.11
C ASN A 183 -13.77 1.31 21.80
N ASN A 184 -12.78 0.66 21.16
CA ASN A 184 -11.45 0.47 21.71
C ASN A 184 -10.37 0.99 20.76
N LEU A 185 -9.31 1.57 21.33
CA LEU A 185 -8.08 1.99 20.66
C LEU A 185 -6.90 1.34 21.37
N SER A 186 -6.02 0.68 20.63
CA SER A 186 -4.83 0.06 21.21
C SER A 186 -3.64 0.16 20.25
N TRP A 187 -2.46 0.40 20.80
CA TRP A 187 -1.22 0.34 20.03
C TRP A 187 -0.73 -1.11 19.88
N TYR A 188 0.13 -1.35 18.86
CA TYR A 188 0.79 -2.63 18.65
C TYR A 188 2.14 -2.41 17.96
N LYS A 189 3.11 -3.32 18.16
CA LYS A 189 4.44 -3.30 17.50
C LYS A 189 5.10 -1.90 17.49
N ALA A 190 4.97 -1.13 18.59
CA ALA A 190 5.60 0.18 18.71
C ALA A 190 7.11 0.08 18.43
N PHE A 191 7.63 0.98 17.60
CA PHE A 191 9.03 1.08 17.15
C PHE A 191 9.57 -0.12 16.36
N ASN A 192 8.79 -1.20 16.22
CA ASN A 192 9.19 -2.45 15.57
C ASN A 192 8.16 -2.95 14.55
N HIS A 193 7.52 -2.04 13.83
CA HIS A 193 6.58 -2.42 12.78
C HIS A 193 7.33 -2.75 11.48
N GLN A 194 6.96 -3.86 10.82
CA GLN A 194 7.63 -4.36 9.61
C GLN A 194 7.68 -3.32 8.46
N HIS A 195 6.71 -2.43 8.35
CA HIS A 195 6.69 -1.39 7.32
C HIS A 195 7.79 -0.31 7.51
N LEU A 196 8.42 -0.20 8.68
CA LEU A 196 9.54 0.75 8.85
C LEU A 196 10.75 0.41 7.99
N GLY A 197 11.03 -0.88 7.77
CA GLY A 197 12.09 -1.33 6.84
C GLY A 197 11.80 -0.83 5.42
N GLU A 198 10.58 -1.09 4.93
CA GLU A 198 10.09 -0.61 3.64
C GLU A 198 10.22 0.93 3.50
N VAL A 199 9.76 1.69 4.52
CA VAL A 199 9.83 3.15 4.52
C VAL A 199 11.29 3.63 4.43
N ARG A 200 12.21 3.06 5.22
CA ARG A 200 13.63 3.44 5.20
C ARG A 200 14.28 3.17 3.85
N GLU A 201 14.07 1.99 3.28
CA GLU A 201 14.62 1.65 1.96
C GLU A 201 14.13 2.64 0.88
N GLN A 202 12.85 2.98 0.91
CA GLN A 202 12.26 3.83 -0.12
C GLN A 202 12.53 5.32 0.05
N LEU A 203 12.79 5.80 1.26
CA LEU A 203 13.18 7.19 1.52
C LEU A 203 14.67 7.45 1.32
N SER A 204 15.49 6.41 1.16
CA SER A 204 16.89 6.55 0.82
C SER A 204 17.02 6.93 -0.66
N PHE A 205 17.46 8.16 -0.92
CA PHE A 205 17.82 8.62 -2.26
C PHE A 205 19.34 8.62 -2.39
N GLU A 206 19.87 8.22 -3.55
CA GLU A 206 21.26 8.46 -3.89
C GLU A 206 21.45 9.97 -4.05
N GLY A 207 22.52 10.52 -3.46
CA GLY A 207 22.82 11.94 -3.56
C GLY A 207 22.94 12.37 -5.02
N ALA A 208 22.40 13.55 -5.37
CA ALA A 208 22.50 14.11 -6.72
C ALA A 208 23.95 14.40 -7.15
N ASP A 209 24.89 14.45 -6.20
CA ASP A 209 26.33 14.56 -6.45
C ASP A 209 27.00 13.20 -6.37
N SER A 210 27.33 12.64 -7.52
CA SER A 210 28.09 11.40 -7.69
C SER A 210 29.48 11.40 -7.02
N ASN A 211 29.92 12.54 -6.50
CA ASN A 211 31.19 12.72 -5.79
C ASN A 211 31.07 12.58 -4.26
N LEU A 212 29.87 12.51 -3.69
CA LEU A 212 29.64 12.23 -2.27
C LEU A 212 28.97 10.85 -2.17
N ALA A 213 29.78 9.81 -2.13
CA ALA A 213 29.38 8.39 -2.05
C ALA A 213 28.72 7.99 -0.71
N ALA A 214 28.22 8.92 0.08
CA ALA A 214 27.47 8.65 1.30
C ALA A 214 25.99 8.91 1.06
N LYS A 215 25.17 7.82 1.04
CA LYS A 215 23.70 7.93 1.25
C LYS A 215 23.49 8.80 2.49
N ALA A 216 22.77 9.92 2.34
CA ALA A 216 22.40 10.73 3.50
C ALA A 216 21.69 9.81 4.52
N GLU A 217 22.25 9.71 5.71
CA GLU A 217 21.70 8.85 6.76
C GLU A 217 20.34 9.42 7.19
N LEU A 218 19.29 8.59 7.04
CA LEU A 218 17.95 8.99 7.47
C LEU A 218 17.90 9.06 8.99
N PRO A 219 17.23 10.06 9.55
CA PRO A 219 17.06 10.17 11.00
C PRO A 219 16.24 8.99 11.56
N PRO A 220 16.26 8.78 12.87
CA PRO A 220 15.40 7.81 13.52
C PRO A 220 13.91 8.07 13.26
N PHE A 221 13.14 7.00 12.99
CA PHE A 221 11.68 7.03 12.90
C PHE A 221 11.09 6.31 14.10
N TYR A 222 10.33 7.05 14.92
CA TYR A 222 9.65 6.53 16.10
C TYR A 222 8.17 6.34 15.79
N PHE A 223 7.80 5.14 15.37
CA PHE A 223 6.46 4.81 14.92
C PHE A 223 5.67 4.04 15.97
N ILE A 224 4.51 4.58 16.34
CA ILE A 224 3.52 3.94 17.21
C ILE A 224 2.26 3.68 16.38
N PRO A 225 2.10 2.47 15.83
CA PRO A 225 0.87 2.10 15.15
C PRO A 225 -0.24 1.78 16.15
N ASN A 226 -1.44 2.26 15.85
CA ASN A 226 -2.64 2.00 16.62
C ASN A 226 -3.69 1.30 15.75
N ARG A 227 -4.54 0.51 16.39
CA ARG A 227 -5.73 -0.05 15.76
C ARG A 227 -6.97 0.61 16.35
N GLY A 228 -7.73 1.30 15.49
CA GLY A 228 -8.94 2.04 15.85
C GLY A 228 -10.19 1.18 15.85
N ALA A 229 -11.27 1.73 16.41
CA ALA A 229 -12.60 1.12 16.47
C ALA A 229 -13.40 1.34 15.16
N PHE A 230 -12.75 1.21 14.02
CA PHE A 230 -13.35 1.33 12.70
C PHE A 230 -12.78 0.25 11.75
N SER A 231 -13.47 -0.02 10.65
CA SER A 231 -13.08 -1.10 9.74
C SER A 231 -11.98 -0.69 8.75
N ARG A 232 -12.07 0.51 8.17
CA ARG A 232 -11.25 0.94 7.03
C ARG A 232 -10.59 2.29 7.27
N GLY A 233 -9.40 2.44 6.71
CA GLY A 233 -8.63 3.66 6.63
C GLY A 233 -7.39 3.67 7.50
N ILE A 234 -6.46 4.55 7.14
CA ILE A 234 -5.28 4.93 7.90
C ILE A 234 -5.28 6.44 8.03
N PHE A 235 -5.16 6.91 9.27
CA PHE A 235 -4.85 8.31 9.57
C PHE A 235 -3.56 8.35 10.38
N ALA A 236 -2.54 9.06 9.87
CA ALA A 236 -1.28 9.18 10.57
C ALA A 236 -0.87 10.65 10.73
N THR A 237 -0.29 10.94 11.89
CA THR A 237 0.37 12.20 12.20
C THR A 237 1.86 11.96 12.36
N LEU A 238 2.65 12.77 11.66
CA LEU A 238 4.10 12.73 11.72
C LEU A 238 4.59 14.12 12.13
N TYR A 239 5.49 14.21 13.08
CA TYR A 239 6.09 15.51 13.42
C TYR A 239 7.59 15.39 13.62
N THR A 240 8.29 16.48 13.28
CA THR A 240 9.74 16.58 13.36
C THR A 240 10.15 18.03 13.54
N LYS A 241 11.31 18.25 14.15
CA LYS A 241 11.95 19.57 14.14
C LYS A 241 12.26 19.97 12.71
N TYR A 242 11.92 21.20 12.31
CA TYR A 242 12.03 21.67 10.96
C TYR A 242 12.25 23.18 10.89
N GLU A 243 13.37 23.58 10.29
CA GLU A 243 13.79 24.99 10.20
C GLU A 243 13.25 25.71 8.94
N GLY A 244 12.65 24.94 7.99
CA GLY A 244 12.14 25.51 6.75
C GLY A 244 10.86 26.33 6.95
N ASP A 245 10.60 27.23 6.00
CA ASP A 245 9.34 27.97 5.94
C ASP A 245 8.18 27.08 5.46
N ILE A 246 6.97 27.34 5.98
CA ILE A 246 5.80 26.50 5.70
C ILE A 246 5.32 26.66 4.25
N GLU A 247 5.31 27.85 3.70
CA GLU A 247 4.82 28.09 2.33
C GLU A 247 5.78 27.49 1.29
N THR A 248 7.08 27.62 1.51
CA THR A 248 8.11 26.95 0.71
C THR A 248 7.96 25.42 0.79
N THR A 249 7.61 24.89 1.97
CA THR A 249 7.40 23.45 2.16
C THR A 249 6.13 22.97 1.46
N LYS A 250 5.02 23.71 1.53
CA LYS A 250 3.81 23.43 0.77
C LYS A 250 4.07 23.44 -0.74
N ALA A 251 4.83 24.41 -1.23
CA ALA A 251 5.23 24.48 -2.64
C ALA A 251 6.05 23.27 -3.07
N LEU A 252 6.97 22.78 -2.21
CA LEU A 252 7.73 21.55 -2.44
C LEU A 252 6.80 20.33 -2.60
N TYR A 253 5.84 20.16 -1.70
CA TYR A 253 4.86 19.05 -1.78
C TYR A 253 3.97 19.15 -3.02
N LYS A 254 3.44 20.34 -3.32
CA LYS A 254 2.64 20.58 -4.53
C LYS A 254 3.42 20.25 -5.80
N SER A 255 4.67 20.68 -5.90
CA SER A 255 5.54 20.37 -7.03
C SER A 255 5.87 18.89 -7.13
N TYR A 256 6.10 18.21 -6.00
CA TYR A 256 6.41 16.77 -6.00
C TYR A 256 5.25 15.92 -6.50
N TYR A 257 4.02 16.25 -6.10
CA TYR A 257 2.81 15.48 -6.42
C TYR A 257 1.98 16.05 -7.57
N GLN A 258 2.48 17.05 -8.33
CA GLN A 258 1.72 17.69 -9.41
C GLN A 258 1.19 16.71 -10.47
N GLU A 259 1.93 15.60 -10.73
CA GLU A 259 1.54 14.57 -11.69
C GLU A 259 0.99 13.29 -11.03
N ALA A 260 0.78 13.31 -9.73
CA ALA A 260 0.25 12.19 -8.97
C ALA A 260 -1.29 12.30 -8.86
N PRO A 261 -2.07 11.51 -9.65
CA PRO A 261 -3.53 11.72 -9.75
C PRO A 261 -4.30 11.37 -8.47
N TYR A 262 -3.64 10.68 -7.52
CA TYR A 262 -4.28 10.19 -6.30
C TYR A 262 -3.66 10.72 -5.02
N THR A 263 -2.72 11.69 -5.09
CA THR A 263 -2.04 12.24 -3.90
C THR A 263 -2.16 13.76 -3.89
N HIS A 264 -2.87 14.30 -2.90
CA HIS A 264 -3.26 15.70 -2.85
C HIS A 264 -2.85 16.37 -1.55
N LEU A 265 -2.29 17.59 -1.65
CA LEU A 265 -2.04 18.46 -0.51
C LEU A 265 -3.27 19.32 -0.24
N SER A 266 -3.88 19.16 0.92
CA SER A 266 -5.01 19.97 1.39
C SER A 266 -4.53 21.25 2.07
N GLU A 267 -5.20 22.35 1.81
CA GLU A 267 -4.99 23.62 2.53
C GLU A 267 -5.60 23.58 3.94
N PHE A 268 -6.58 22.71 4.17
CA PHE A 268 -7.28 22.54 5.44
C PHE A 268 -6.90 21.23 6.13
N PRO A 269 -7.06 21.14 7.47
CA PRO A 269 -6.92 19.87 8.17
C PRO A 269 -7.79 18.77 7.56
N ILE A 270 -7.23 17.56 7.52
CA ILE A 270 -7.87 16.40 6.91
C ILE A 270 -8.40 15.44 7.97
N ASP A 271 -9.37 14.64 7.58
CA ASP A 271 -9.89 13.54 8.39
C ASP A 271 -10.03 12.24 7.59
N LEU A 272 -10.25 11.14 8.29
CA LEU A 272 -10.29 9.82 7.69
C LEU A 272 -11.47 9.59 6.74
N LYS A 273 -12.62 10.22 6.98
CA LYS A 273 -13.83 10.02 6.16
C LYS A 273 -13.68 10.55 4.74
N GLN A 274 -12.77 11.51 4.54
CA GLN A 274 -12.51 12.09 3.22
C GLN A 274 -11.92 11.08 2.22
N VAL A 275 -11.27 10.02 2.70
CA VAL A 275 -10.53 9.06 1.86
C VAL A 275 -11.06 7.63 1.95
N THR A 276 -11.90 7.32 2.92
CA THR A 276 -12.47 5.96 3.07
C THR A 276 -13.27 5.57 1.83
N ASN A 277 -13.04 4.36 1.32
CA ASN A 277 -13.59 3.82 0.07
C ASN A 277 -13.13 4.57 -1.20
N THR A 278 -12.04 5.31 -1.14
CA THR A 278 -11.43 5.95 -2.30
C THR A 278 -9.98 5.52 -2.50
N ASN A 279 -9.44 5.71 -3.71
CA ASN A 279 -8.01 5.53 -3.99
C ASN A 279 -7.19 6.80 -3.71
N GLN A 280 -7.72 7.75 -2.94
CA GLN A 280 -7.07 9.02 -2.66
C GLN A 280 -6.12 8.94 -1.47
N CYS A 281 -5.04 9.70 -1.54
CA CYS A 281 -4.19 10.07 -0.42
C CYS A 281 -4.31 11.58 -0.18
N HIS A 282 -4.74 11.96 1.00
CA HIS A 282 -4.76 13.37 1.40
C HIS A 282 -3.65 13.64 2.40
N LEU A 283 -2.97 14.77 2.18
CA LEU A 283 -1.89 15.29 3.01
C LEU A 283 -2.27 16.69 3.52
N HIS A 284 -1.85 17.04 4.73
CA HIS A 284 -1.92 18.42 5.21
C HIS A 284 -0.67 18.73 6.02
N LEU A 285 -0.14 19.96 5.85
CA LEU A 285 1.03 20.45 6.53
C LEU A 285 0.65 21.58 7.47
N HIS A 286 1.11 21.48 8.70
CA HIS A 286 0.98 22.54 9.71
C HIS A 286 2.33 22.77 10.38
N LYS A 287 2.68 24.02 10.64
CA LYS A 287 3.92 24.37 11.35
C LYS A 287 3.59 25.19 12.59
N HIS A 288 4.16 24.81 13.71
CA HIS A 288 4.15 25.56 14.94
C HIS A 288 5.58 25.69 15.46
N GLU A 289 6.05 26.93 15.60
CA GLU A 289 7.45 27.24 15.96
C GLU A 289 8.44 26.47 15.06
N ASP A 290 9.27 25.61 15.65
CA ASP A 290 10.24 24.76 14.96
C ASP A 290 9.72 23.34 14.67
N GLN A 291 8.43 23.04 14.88
CA GLN A 291 7.84 21.75 14.61
C GLN A 291 7.00 21.76 13.34
N LEU A 292 7.31 20.86 12.42
CA LEU A 292 6.47 20.55 11.27
C LEU A 292 5.61 19.33 11.59
N LEU A 293 4.29 19.50 11.51
CA LEU A 293 3.31 18.43 11.56
C LEU A 293 2.86 18.10 10.13
N ILE A 294 2.93 16.83 9.78
CA ILE A 294 2.41 16.27 8.54
C ILE A 294 1.28 15.31 8.91
N THR A 295 0.10 15.53 8.39
CA THR A 295 -1.00 14.55 8.50
C THR A 295 -1.21 13.88 7.16
N VAL A 296 -1.50 12.59 7.18
CA VAL A 296 -1.79 11.78 5.99
C VAL A 296 -2.95 10.85 6.25
N ALA A 297 -3.85 10.77 5.28
CA ALA A 297 -4.99 9.86 5.31
C ALA A 297 -5.10 9.10 4.00
N ILE A 298 -5.35 7.77 4.09
CA ILE A 298 -5.64 6.87 2.97
C ILE A 298 -6.66 5.81 3.39
N ASP A 299 -7.31 5.18 2.42
CA ASP A 299 -8.00 3.91 2.65
C ASP A 299 -6.98 2.76 2.65
N ASN A 300 -6.92 1.96 3.70
CA ASN A 300 -5.92 0.91 3.85
C ASN A 300 -6.08 -0.26 2.88
N LEU A 301 -7.28 -0.47 2.32
CA LEU A 301 -7.58 -1.54 1.35
C LEU A 301 -7.53 -1.05 -0.10
N LEU A 302 -7.69 0.27 -0.34
CA LEU A 302 -7.59 0.87 -1.68
C LEU A 302 -6.20 1.49 -1.89
N LYS A 303 -6.00 2.77 -1.60
CA LYS A 303 -4.69 3.41 -1.78
C LYS A 303 -3.57 2.70 -1.00
N GLY A 304 -3.90 2.05 0.11
CA GLY A 304 -2.96 1.25 0.89
C GLY A 304 -2.73 -0.18 0.38
N ALA A 305 -3.49 -0.67 -0.62
CA ALA A 305 -3.41 -2.06 -1.11
C ALA A 305 -3.89 -2.19 -2.56
N SER A 306 -5.15 -2.61 -2.76
CA SER A 306 -5.67 -3.03 -4.08
C SER A 306 -5.83 -1.88 -5.06
N GLY A 307 -6.20 -0.70 -4.61
CA GLY A 307 -6.28 0.49 -5.45
C GLY A 307 -4.90 0.98 -5.88
N GLN A 308 -3.89 0.87 -5.02
CA GLN A 308 -2.49 1.15 -5.35
C GLN A 308 -2.00 0.20 -6.45
N ALA A 309 -2.30 -1.10 -6.32
CA ALA A 309 -1.95 -2.12 -7.32
C ALA A 309 -2.60 -1.89 -8.67
#